data_ac9bf584f50b3767b2815a1570000475
#
_entry.id   ac9bf584f50b3767b2815a1570000475
#
_cell.length_a   1.000
_cell.length_b   1.000
_cell.length_c   1.000
_cell.angle_alpha   90.00
_cell.angle_beta   90.00
_cell.angle_gamma   90.00
#
_symmetry.space_group_name_H-M   'P 1'
#
loop_
_entity.id
_entity.type
_entity.pdbx_description
1 polymer ?
#
loop_
_entity_poly.entity_id
_entity_poly.type
_entity_poly.pdbx_seq_one_letter_code
_entity_poly.pdbx_strand_id
1 'polypeptide(L)'
;MIVDGVHSHPASIALAYRLKGNQSCYLITDAMRAKGMPEGHYDLGGQDVIVKGSEARLSSGALAGSILKMNEGLKNLIQFTGDTIEHLWRVTSLNQAMTLGIDDVKGSIKIGKDADIVIIDDACNVETTIKNGKYHAFK
;
A
#
# COMPACT_ATOMS: atom_id res chain seq x y z
N MET A 1 -1.26 8.47 1.49
CA MET A 1 -1.74 8.15 2.86
C MET A 1 -1.23 6.77 3.24
N ILE A 2 -0.71 6.60 4.45
CA ILE A 2 -0.41 5.31 5.06
C ILE A 2 -1.71 4.84 5.74
N VAL A 3 -2.30 3.75 5.25
CA VAL A 3 -3.63 3.30 5.67
C VAL A 3 -3.49 2.02 6.50
N ASP A 4 -2.79 2.12 7.62
CA ASP A 4 -2.54 1.01 8.55
C ASP A 4 -3.36 1.10 9.85
N GLY A 5 -4.05 2.22 10.09
CA GLY A 5 -4.79 2.48 11.32
C GLY A 5 -3.91 2.84 12.53
N VAL A 6 -2.60 2.92 12.32
CA VAL A 6 -1.59 3.27 13.34
C VAL A 6 -1.12 4.71 13.17
N HIS A 7 -0.68 5.08 11.94
CA HIS A 7 -0.22 6.44 11.61
C HIS A 7 -1.35 7.48 11.64
N SER A 8 -2.55 7.07 11.28
CA SER A 8 -3.72 7.93 11.26
C SER A 8 -4.97 7.17 11.66
N HIS A 9 -5.84 7.83 12.43
CA HIS A 9 -7.11 7.24 12.82
C HIS A 9 -8.00 6.98 11.57
N PRO A 10 -8.73 5.85 11.49
CA PRO A 10 -9.60 5.53 10.36
C PRO A 10 -10.55 6.65 9.93
N ALA A 11 -11.16 7.36 10.89
CA ALA A 11 -12.05 8.48 10.59
C ALA A 11 -11.33 9.65 9.90
N SER A 12 -10.06 9.92 10.22
CA SER A 12 -9.26 10.95 9.56
C SER A 12 -8.94 10.57 8.12
N ILE A 13 -8.64 9.29 7.87
CA ILE A 13 -8.42 8.73 6.52
C ILE A 13 -9.71 8.84 5.69
N ALA A 14 -10.86 8.42 6.27
CA ALA A 14 -12.16 8.53 5.61
C ALA A 14 -12.53 9.98 5.27
N LEU A 15 -12.29 10.91 6.19
CA LEU A 15 -12.54 12.34 5.96
C LEU A 15 -11.64 12.88 4.83
N ALA A 16 -10.35 12.59 4.87
CA ALA A 16 -9.41 13.02 3.83
C ALA A 16 -9.81 12.48 2.45
N TYR A 17 -10.19 11.20 2.39
CA TYR A 17 -10.67 10.57 1.16
C TYR A 17 -11.96 11.23 0.63
N ARG A 18 -12.96 11.49 1.50
CA ARG A 18 -14.21 12.17 1.11
C ARG A 18 -13.99 13.56 0.55
N LEU A 19 -13.03 14.29 1.11
CA LEU A 19 -12.70 15.66 0.66
C LEU A 19 -11.90 15.69 -0.65
N LYS A 20 -11.00 14.72 -0.85
CA LYS A 20 -10.06 14.70 -1.99
C LYS A 20 -10.57 13.86 -3.16
N GLY A 21 -11.38 12.86 -2.90
CA GLY A 21 -11.82 11.88 -3.89
C GLY A 21 -10.72 10.92 -4.31
N ASN A 22 -11.11 9.88 -5.05
CA ASN A 22 -10.20 8.82 -5.49
C ASN A 22 -9.12 9.29 -6.49
N GLN A 23 -9.33 10.41 -7.18
CA GLN A 23 -8.37 10.92 -8.17
C GLN A 23 -7.18 11.67 -7.55
N SER A 24 -7.34 12.18 -6.32
CA SER A 24 -6.34 13.00 -5.64
C SER A 24 -5.74 12.33 -4.42
N CYS A 25 -6.04 11.04 -4.20
CA CYS A 25 -5.49 10.25 -3.11
C CYS A 25 -4.45 9.25 -3.62
N TYR A 26 -3.43 9.02 -2.82
CA TYR A 26 -2.37 8.04 -3.06
C TYR A 26 -2.25 7.14 -1.83
N LEU A 27 -2.42 5.84 -2.03
CA LEU A 27 -2.06 4.85 -1.03
C LEU A 27 -0.56 4.60 -1.11
N ILE A 28 0.12 4.68 0.01
CA ILE A 28 1.53 4.33 0.16
C ILE A 28 1.69 3.43 1.39
N THR A 29 2.75 2.68 1.43
CA THR A 29 3.06 1.85 2.60
C THR A 29 4.01 2.52 3.56
N ASP A 30 4.95 3.32 3.08
CA ASP A 30 6.08 3.82 3.86
C ASP A 30 6.82 2.69 4.59
N ALA A 31 6.87 1.51 3.94
CA ALA A 31 7.37 0.31 4.57
C ALA A 31 8.90 0.30 4.64
N MET A 32 9.41 0.00 5.85
CA MET A 32 10.82 -0.20 6.07
C MET A 32 11.24 -1.64 5.73
N ARG A 33 12.57 -1.93 5.81
CA ARG A 33 13.14 -3.24 5.39
C ARG A 33 12.58 -4.46 6.10
N ALA A 34 11.98 -4.30 7.27
CA ALA A 34 11.39 -5.40 8.04
C ALA A 34 10.02 -5.85 7.54
N LYS A 35 9.43 -5.20 6.52
CA LYS A 35 8.16 -5.63 5.97
C LYS A 35 8.23 -7.09 5.48
N GLY A 36 7.34 -7.95 6.04
CA GLY A 36 7.31 -9.39 5.71
C GLY A 36 8.36 -10.22 6.45
N MET A 37 9.11 -9.62 7.36
CA MET A 37 10.07 -10.31 8.23
C MET A 37 9.42 -10.65 9.58
N PRO A 38 10.00 -11.58 10.37
CA PRO A 38 9.55 -11.86 11.73
C PRO A 38 9.60 -10.63 12.65
N GLU A 39 8.90 -10.69 13.78
CA GLU A 39 9.07 -9.70 14.85
C GLU A 39 10.51 -9.69 15.37
N GLY A 40 11.01 -8.51 15.77
CA GLY A 40 12.38 -8.38 16.24
C GLY A 40 12.97 -6.98 16.00
N HIS A 41 14.30 -6.91 16.09
CA HIS A 41 15.07 -5.68 15.94
C HIS A 41 15.61 -5.52 14.53
N TYR A 42 15.46 -4.31 13.97
CA TYR A 42 15.88 -3.97 12.61
C TYR A 42 16.51 -2.59 12.56
N ASP A 43 17.46 -2.40 11.65
CA ASP A 43 18.05 -1.09 11.42
C ASP A 43 17.21 -0.25 10.45
N LEU A 44 17.01 1.02 10.78
CA LEU A 44 16.47 2.06 9.89
C LEU A 44 17.36 3.30 9.98
N GLY A 45 18.29 3.44 9.03
CA GLY A 45 19.20 4.60 8.98
C GLY A 45 20.12 4.71 10.20
N GLY A 46 20.59 3.60 10.74
CA GLY A 46 21.43 3.53 11.93
C GLY A 46 20.68 3.59 13.26
N GLN A 47 19.35 3.58 13.22
CA GLN A 47 18.51 3.54 14.42
C GLN A 47 17.92 2.14 14.62
N ASP A 48 17.93 1.65 15.87
CA ASP A 48 17.27 0.39 16.22
C ASP A 48 15.77 0.57 16.26
N VAL A 49 15.06 -0.23 15.45
CA VAL A 49 13.60 -0.27 15.33
C VAL A 49 13.10 -1.63 15.79
N ILE A 50 12.16 -1.62 16.71
CA ILE A 50 11.50 -2.82 17.20
C ILE A 50 10.21 -3.03 16.41
N VAL A 51 10.10 -4.19 15.73
CA VAL A 51 8.88 -4.63 15.05
C VAL A 51 8.12 -5.57 15.97
N LYS A 52 6.87 -5.20 16.26
CA LYS A 52 5.94 -6.00 17.05
C LYS A 52 4.51 -5.83 16.55
N GLY A 53 3.82 -6.94 16.26
CA GLY A 53 2.49 -6.92 15.65
C GLY A 53 2.51 -6.19 14.31
N SER A 54 1.70 -5.16 14.17
CA SER A 54 1.58 -4.34 12.96
C SER A 54 2.42 -3.05 12.99
N GLU A 55 3.28 -2.86 13.99
CA GLU A 55 3.98 -1.60 14.23
C GLU A 55 5.50 -1.76 14.17
N ALA A 56 6.17 -0.70 13.72
CA ALA A 56 7.61 -0.52 13.78
C ALA A 56 7.90 0.76 14.59
N ARG A 57 8.61 0.62 15.71
CA ARG A 57 8.87 1.74 16.64
C ARG A 57 10.33 1.81 17.05
N LEU A 58 10.81 3.03 17.25
CA LEU A 58 12.05 3.29 17.94
C LEU A 58 11.93 2.93 19.43
N SER A 59 13.06 2.78 20.13
CA SER A 59 13.10 2.59 21.59
C SER A 59 12.42 3.72 22.37
N SER A 60 12.32 4.92 21.78
CA SER A 60 11.58 6.06 22.32
C SER A 60 10.05 5.92 22.25
N GLY A 61 9.55 4.90 21.54
CA GLY A 61 8.13 4.70 21.26
C GLY A 61 7.61 5.39 19.99
N ALA A 62 8.41 6.24 19.34
CA ALA A 62 8.00 6.88 18.09
C ALA A 62 7.88 5.86 16.95
N LEU A 63 6.92 6.06 16.04
CA LEU A 63 6.79 5.26 14.83
C LEU A 63 8.03 5.46 13.92
N ALA A 64 8.46 4.40 13.28
CA ALA A 64 9.68 4.39 12.44
C ALA A 64 9.41 3.67 11.12
N GLY A 65 8.75 4.37 10.20
CA GLY A 65 8.19 3.78 9.00
C GLY A 65 7.04 2.81 9.30
N SER A 66 6.69 1.97 8.35
CA SER A 66 5.68 0.94 8.53
C SER A 66 6.17 -0.45 8.12
N ILE A 67 5.35 -1.45 8.37
CA ILE A 67 5.48 -2.81 7.81
C ILE A 67 4.26 -3.17 6.96
N LEU A 68 3.43 -2.17 6.64
CA LEU A 68 2.19 -2.32 5.87
C LEU A 68 2.47 -2.92 4.49
N LYS A 69 1.65 -3.87 4.06
CA LYS A 69 1.59 -4.33 2.68
C LYS A 69 0.57 -3.52 1.89
N MET A 70 0.80 -3.32 0.59
CA MET A 70 -0.07 -2.50 -0.25
C MET A 70 -1.50 -3.04 -0.33
N ASN A 71 -1.67 -4.35 -0.42
CA ASN A 71 -2.98 -5.01 -0.43
C ASN A 71 -3.72 -4.88 0.90
N GLU A 72 -3.01 -4.93 2.04
CA GLU A 72 -3.59 -4.68 3.37
C GLU A 72 -4.02 -3.22 3.50
N GLY A 73 -3.22 -2.28 3.01
CA GLY A 73 -3.58 -0.87 2.95
C GLY A 73 -4.83 -0.61 2.11
N LEU A 74 -4.97 -1.30 0.98
CA LEU A 74 -6.17 -1.22 0.13
C LEU A 74 -7.40 -1.79 0.87
N LYS A 75 -7.27 -2.96 1.50
CA LYS A 75 -8.33 -3.57 2.32
C LYS A 75 -8.80 -2.62 3.43
N ASN A 76 -7.86 -2.02 4.15
CA ASN A 76 -8.17 -1.03 5.19
C ASN A 76 -8.88 0.20 4.60
N LEU A 77 -8.44 0.68 3.44
CA LEU A 77 -9.07 1.83 2.78
C LEU A 77 -10.52 1.54 2.40
N ILE A 78 -10.80 0.36 1.84
CA ILE A 78 -12.17 -0.12 1.57
C ILE A 78 -12.99 -0.10 2.86
N GLN A 79 -12.47 -0.69 3.93
CA GLN A 79 -13.15 -0.77 5.22
C GLN A 79 -13.40 0.61 5.84
N PHE A 80 -12.43 1.52 5.78
CA PHE A 80 -12.55 2.84 6.44
C PHE A 80 -13.43 3.82 5.66
N THR A 81 -13.48 3.68 4.33
CA THR A 81 -14.24 4.60 3.47
C THR A 81 -15.62 4.09 3.10
N GLY A 82 -15.82 2.75 3.11
CA GLY A 82 -17.01 2.08 2.57
C GLY A 82 -17.08 2.13 1.05
N ASP A 83 -16.01 2.53 0.37
CA ASP A 83 -15.94 2.55 -1.10
C ASP A 83 -15.46 1.19 -1.64
N THR A 84 -15.57 0.97 -2.94
CA THR A 84 -15.33 -0.32 -3.60
C THR A 84 -13.99 -0.36 -4.34
N ILE A 85 -13.52 -1.56 -4.64
CA ILE A 85 -12.27 -1.78 -5.38
C ILE A 85 -12.30 -1.11 -6.76
N GLU A 86 -13.47 -1.09 -7.42
CA GLU A 86 -13.67 -0.48 -8.74
C GLU A 86 -13.41 1.02 -8.74
N HIS A 87 -13.57 1.68 -7.60
CA HIS A 87 -13.23 3.08 -7.42
C HIS A 87 -11.83 3.29 -6.85
N LEU A 88 -11.37 2.38 -5.99
CA LEU A 88 -10.14 2.55 -5.21
C LEU A 88 -8.87 2.04 -5.92
N TRP A 89 -8.95 1.16 -6.93
CA TRP A 89 -7.77 0.58 -7.59
C TRP A 89 -6.76 1.66 -8.04
N ARG A 90 -7.25 2.80 -8.52
CA ARG A 90 -6.39 3.86 -9.03
C ARG A 90 -5.50 4.52 -7.96
N VAL A 91 -5.92 4.49 -6.68
CA VAL A 91 -5.13 5.06 -5.58
C VAL A 91 -3.90 4.21 -5.25
N THR A 92 -3.82 2.98 -5.75
CA THR A 92 -2.69 2.07 -5.57
C THR A 92 -1.70 2.07 -6.74
N SER A 93 -2.08 2.66 -7.90
CA SER A 93 -1.30 2.53 -9.13
C SER A 93 -1.39 3.74 -10.07
N LEU A 94 -2.56 4.02 -10.64
CA LEU A 94 -2.69 5.02 -11.71
C LEU A 94 -2.36 6.44 -11.24
N ASN A 95 -2.84 6.83 -10.07
CA ASN A 95 -2.59 8.17 -9.55
C ASN A 95 -1.09 8.43 -9.37
N GLN A 96 -0.35 7.45 -8.83
CA GLN A 96 1.10 7.52 -8.67
C GLN A 96 1.80 7.61 -10.02
N ALA A 97 1.38 6.77 -10.99
CA ALA A 97 1.95 6.78 -12.33
C ALA A 97 1.76 8.14 -13.02
N MET A 98 0.58 8.74 -12.92
CA MET A 98 0.30 10.08 -13.46
C MET A 98 1.18 11.16 -12.82
N THR A 99 1.35 11.13 -11.50
CA THR A 99 2.21 12.10 -10.78
C THR A 99 3.68 11.98 -11.17
N LEU A 100 4.13 10.74 -11.44
CA LEU A 100 5.51 10.48 -11.86
C LEU A 100 5.73 10.66 -13.37
N GLY A 101 4.68 10.93 -14.15
CA GLY A 101 4.77 11.07 -15.61
C GLY A 101 5.12 9.78 -16.33
N ILE A 102 4.68 8.62 -15.80
CA ILE A 102 4.91 7.28 -16.37
C ILE A 102 3.61 6.55 -16.66
N ASP A 103 2.49 7.26 -16.70
CA ASP A 103 1.18 6.67 -16.94
C ASP A 103 0.93 6.25 -18.39
N ASP A 104 1.83 6.59 -19.29
CA ASP A 104 1.91 6.05 -20.65
C ASP A 104 2.33 4.57 -20.68
N VAL A 105 3.17 4.13 -19.70
CA VAL A 105 3.71 2.76 -19.63
C VAL A 105 3.24 1.97 -18.40
N LYS A 106 2.74 2.62 -17.34
CA LYS A 106 2.39 2.01 -16.05
C LYS A 106 1.00 2.41 -15.55
N GLY A 107 0.57 1.80 -14.45
CA GLY A 107 -0.54 2.25 -13.60
C GLY A 107 -1.94 1.83 -14.04
N SER A 108 -2.12 1.26 -15.22
CA SER A 108 -3.41 0.74 -15.69
C SER A 108 -3.24 -0.34 -16.77
N ILE A 109 -4.24 -1.17 -16.95
CA ILE A 109 -4.26 -2.20 -18.00
C ILE A 109 -4.75 -1.57 -19.28
N LYS A 110 -3.82 -1.34 -20.23
CA LYS A 110 -4.09 -0.83 -21.58
C LYS A 110 -3.08 -1.42 -22.58
N ILE A 111 -3.50 -1.57 -23.83
CA ILE A 111 -2.60 -2.00 -24.92
C ILE A 111 -1.42 -1.01 -25.02
N GLY A 112 -0.20 -1.54 -25.10
CA GLY A 112 1.05 -0.78 -25.17
C GLY A 112 1.70 -0.50 -23.83
N LYS A 113 1.04 -0.75 -22.69
CA LYS A 113 1.64 -0.64 -21.37
C LYS A 113 2.31 -1.93 -20.93
N ASP A 114 3.22 -1.81 -19.98
CA ASP A 114 3.87 -2.96 -19.35
C ASP A 114 2.82 -3.86 -18.66
N ALA A 115 2.95 -5.16 -18.86
CA ALA A 115 2.11 -6.15 -18.22
C ALA A 115 2.56 -6.38 -16.76
N ASP A 116 2.35 -5.36 -15.92
CA ASP A 116 2.54 -5.39 -14.47
C ASP A 116 1.16 -5.47 -13.80
N ILE A 117 0.74 -6.67 -13.44
CA ILE A 117 -0.64 -6.95 -12.97
C ILE A 117 -0.58 -7.71 -11.65
N VAL A 118 -1.45 -7.34 -10.73
CA VAL A 118 -1.68 -8.08 -9.47
C VAL A 118 -3.10 -8.63 -9.51
N ILE A 119 -3.25 -9.93 -9.25
CA ILE A 119 -4.53 -10.61 -9.10
C ILE A 119 -4.76 -10.80 -7.61
N ILE A 120 -5.92 -10.35 -7.14
CA ILE A 120 -6.34 -10.45 -5.73
C ILE A 120 -7.72 -11.10 -5.65
N ASP A 121 -8.00 -11.74 -4.52
CA ASP A 121 -9.33 -12.21 -4.17
C ASP A 121 -10.21 -11.08 -3.58
N ASP A 122 -11.48 -11.39 -3.29
CA ASP A 122 -12.44 -10.45 -2.70
C ASP A 122 -12.03 -9.96 -1.29
N ALA A 123 -11.13 -10.67 -0.63
CA ALA A 123 -10.56 -10.29 0.67
C ALA A 123 -9.26 -9.47 0.53
N CYS A 124 -8.90 -9.07 -0.69
CA CYS A 124 -7.65 -8.37 -1.05
C CYS A 124 -6.37 -9.20 -0.79
N ASN A 125 -6.45 -10.53 -0.72
CA ASN A 125 -5.25 -11.35 -0.69
C ASN A 125 -4.67 -11.45 -2.10
N VAL A 126 -3.33 -11.36 -2.19
CA VAL A 126 -2.64 -11.49 -3.48
C VAL A 126 -2.52 -12.97 -3.83
N GLU A 127 -3.17 -13.38 -4.92
CA GLU A 127 -3.08 -14.73 -5.46
C GLU A 127 -1.87 -14.89 -6.38
N THR A 128 -1.59 -13.85 -7.18
CA THR A 128 -0.46 -13.87 -8.10
C THR A 128 -0.07 -12.48 -8.57
N THR A 129 1.14 -12.37 -9.09
CA THR A 129 1.60 -11.16 -9.77
C THR A 129 2.15 -11.52 -11.16
N ILE A 130 1.96 -10.60 -12.09
CA ILE A 130 2.60 -10.63 -13.41
C ILE A 130 3.52 -9.41 -13.45
N LYS A 131 4.80 -9.63 -13.75
CA LYS A 131 5.81 -8.58 -13.89
C LYS A 131 6.45 -8.63 -15.26
N ASN A 132 6.30 -7.57 -16.04
CA ASN A 132 6.76 -7.54 -17.45
C ASN A 132 6.28 -8.77 -18.23
N GLY A 133 5.02 -9.16 -18.05
CA GLY A 133 4.42 -10.34 -18.69
C GLY A 133 4.85 -11.70 -18.10
N LYS A 134 5.71 -11.73 -17.09
CA LYS A 134 6.12 -12.97 -16.41
C LYS A 134 5.26 -13.24 -15.19
N TYR A 135 4.71 -14.45 -15.13
CA TYR A 135 3.83 -14.90 -14.06
C TYR A 135 4.62 -15.34 -12.81
N HIS A 136 4.18 -14.91 -11.64
CA HIS A 136 4.73 -15.28 -10.35
C HIS A 136 3.56 -15.69 -9.43
N ALA A 137 3.40 -17.00 -9.20
CA ALA A 137 2.45 -17.49 -8.21
C ALA A 137 3.05 -17.43 -6.80
N PHE A 138 2.24 -17.04 -5.84
CA PHE A 138 2.57 -17.19 -4.41
C PHE A 138 1.98 -18.53 -3.95
N LYS A 139 2.84 -19.35 -3.32
CA LYS A 139 2.45 -20.61 -2.69
C LYS A 139 1.99 -20.35 -1.26
#